data_04d000efe8d8c91699092b39b1893006
#
_entry.id   04d000efe8d8c91699092b39b1893006
#
_cell.length_a   1.000
_cell.length_b   1.000
_cell.length_c   1.000
_cell.angle_alpha   90.00
_cell.angle_beta   90.00
_cell.angle_gamma   90.00
#
_symmetry.space_group_name_H-M   'P 1'
#
loop_
_entity.id
_entity.type
_entity.pdbx_description
1 polymer ?
#
loop_
_entity_poly.entity_id
_entity_poly.type
_entity_poly.pdbx_seq_one_letter_code
_entity_poly.pdbx_strand_id
1 'polypeptide(L)'
;MRIFKTKAFDKFAQKNRISDRELYEAITRADAGLIDADLGGNIIKQRLPGNQQGRRGGYRSFIFYRINENCYFVAGISKNQRDNITAKELSALKELAQEYLKLTTQQILTQIKRGYFIEIFPEVINE
;
A
#
# COMPACT_ATOMS: atom_id res chain seq x y z
N MET A 1 -3.13 9.76 -11.45
CA MET A 1 -2.64 8.59 -10.72
C MET A 1 -3.75 7.97 -9.90
N ARG A 2 -3.92 6.67 -10.00
CA ARG A 2 -4.91 5.95 -9.22
C ARG A 2 -4.23 5.20 -8.09
N ILE A 3 -4.91 5.11 -6.95
CA ILE A 3 -4.36 4.46 -5.75
C ILE A 3 -5.31 3.35 -5.34
N PHE A 4 -4.76 2.16 -5.12
CA PHE A 4 -5.56 0.98 -4.77
C PHE A 4 -5.04 0.33 -3.50
N LYS A 5 -5.94 -0.35 -2.79
CA LYS A 5 -5.61 -1.34 -1.78
C LYS A 5 -5.92 -2.70 -2.39
N THR A 6 -5.06 -3.68 -2.19
CA THR A 6 -5.46 -5.06 -2.49
C THR A 6 -6.47 -5.51 -1.44
N LYS A 7 -7.23 -6.54 -1.76
CA LYS A 7 -8.20 -7.12 -0.80
C LYS A 7 -7.49 -7.53 0.49
N ALA A 8 -6.30 -8.12 0.39
CA ALA A 8 -5.54 -8.53 1.56
C ALA A 8 -5.10 -7.33 2.41
N PHE A 9 -4.62 -6.27 1.75
CA PHE A 9 -4.22 -5.07 2.48
C PHE A 9 -5.43 -4.40 3.12
N ASP A 10 -6.57 -4.38 2.44
CA ASP A 10 -7.78 -3.79 3.01
C ASP A 10 -8.19 -4.47 4.31
N LYS A 11 -8.06 -5.80 4.38
CA LYS A 11 -8.32 -6.54 5.61
C LYS A 11 -7.37 -6.10 6.72
N PHE A 12 -6.09 -5.94 6.40
CA PHE A 12 -5.11 -5.45 7.36
C PHE A 12 -5.47 -4.05 7.84
N ALA A 13 -5.85 -3.17 6.92
CA ALA A 13 -6.19 -1.78 7.24
C ALA A 13 -7.43 -1.72 8.14
N GLN A 14 -8.46 -2.51 7.83
CA GLN A 14 -9.67 -2.52 8.64
C GLN A 14 -9.41 -3.06 10.03
N LYS A 15 -8.67 -4.15 10.13
CA LYS A 15 -8.32 -4.75 11.41
C LYS A 15 -7.58 -3.76 12.31
N ASN A 16 -6.74 -2.93 11.73
CA ASN A 16 -5.88 -2.00 12.47
C ASN A 16 -6.39 -0.56 12.44
N ARG A 17 -7.60 -0.36 11.92
CA ARG A 17 -8.27 0.95 11.87
C ARG A 17 -7.43 1.99 11.15
N ILE A 18 -6.82 1.60 10.05
CA ILE A 18 -6.04 2.50 9.21
C ILE A 18 -6.97 3.06 8.14
N SER A 19 -7.11 4.38 8.12
CA SER A 19 -8.03 5.06 7.22
C SER A 19 -7.43 5.28 5.84
N ASP A 20 -8.30 5.50 4.86
CA ASP A 20 -7.86 5.87 3.52
C ASP A 20 -7.06 7.18 3.53
N ARG A 21 -7.41 8.11 4.43
CA ARG A 21 -6.66 9.36 4.59
C ARG A 21 -5.19 9.08 4.95
N GLU A 22 -4.95 8.17 5.89
CA GLU A 22 -3.58 7.83 6.29
C GLU A 22 -2.81 7.22 5.13
N LEU A 23 -3.48 6.40 4.32
CA LEU A 23 -2.85 5.78 3.16
C LEU A 23 -2.56 6.83 2.09
N TYR A 24 -3.50 7.73 1.84
CA TYR A 24 -3.29 8.80 0.89
C TYR A 24 -2.13 9.70 1.33
N GLU A 25 -2.04 10.02 2.62
CA GLU A 25 -0.94 10.82 3.15
C GLU A 25 0.41 10.13 2.94
N ALA A 26 0.46 8.80 3.06
CA ALA A 26 1.70 8.06 2.79
C ALA A 26 2.14 8.24 1.35
N ILE A 27 1.20 8.22 0.41
CA ILE A 27 1.51 8.46 -1.00
C ILE A 27 1.94 9.91 -1.22
N THR A 28 1.27 10.85 -0.57
CA THR A 28 1.62 12.27 -0.67
C THR A 28 3.06 12.52 -0.21
N ARG A 29 3.46 11.86 0.89
CA ARG A 29 4.86 11.96 1.36
C ARG A 29 5.83 11.39 0.34
N ALA A 30 5.50 10.23 -0.23
CA ALA A 30 6.34 9.61 -1.26
C ALA A 30 6.48 10.52 -2.48
N ASP A 31 5.39 11.15 -2.91
CA ASP A 31 5.41 12.07 -4.03
C ASP A 31 6.28 13.31 -3.75
N ALA A 32 6.41 13.67 -2.50
CA ALA A 32 7.28 14.78 -2.07
C ALA A 32 8.73 14.33 -1.84
N GLY A 33 9.07 13.08 -2.16
CA GLY A 33 10.41 12.56 -1.97
C GLY A 33 10.68 12.00 -0.58
N LEU A 34 9.67 11.96 0.27
CA LEU A 34 9.81 11.46 1.65
C LEU A 34 9.46 9.98 1.70
N ILE A 35 10.37 9.17 1.21
CA ILE A 35 10.22 7.71 1.16
C ILE A 35 11.03 7.10 2.30
N ASP A 36 10.39 6.30 3.14
CA ASP A 36 11.07 5.70 4.29
C ASP A 36 12.10 4.66 3.84
N ALA A 37 11.78 3.83 2.87
CA ALA A 37 12.75 2.92 2.28
C ALA A 37 12.33 2.54 0.86
N ASP A 38 13.28 2.57 -0.05
CA ASP A 38 13.11 2.10 -1.42
C ASP A 38 13.70 0.71 -1.49
N LEU A 39 12.85 -0.27 -1.77
CA LEU A 39 13.25 -1.68 -1.74
C LEU A 39 13.59 -2.22 -3.13
N GLY A 40 13.56 -1.37 -4.14
CA GLY A 40 13.79 -1.78 -5.52
C GLY A 40 12.53 -2.35 -6.16
N GLY A 41 12.56 -2.51 -7.49
CA GLY A 41 11.44 -3.10 -8.22
C GLY A 41 10.15 -2.32 -8.12
N ASN A 42 10.22 -1.01 -7.92
CA ASN A 42 9.08 -0.13 -7.70
C ASN A 42 8.34 -0.40 -6.39
N ILE A 43 9.04 -0.97 -5.40
CA ILE A 43 8.46 -1.25 -4.09
C ILE A 43 9.05 -0.28 -3.08
N ILE A 44 8.19 0.41 -2.35
CA ILE A 44 8.62 1.28 -1.26
C ILE A 44 7.97 0.83 0.04
N LYS A 45 8.63 1.14 1.14
CA LYS A 45 8.10 0.94 2.48
C LYS A 45 7.80 2.32 3.07
N GLN A 46 6.57 2.51 3.54
CA GLN A 46 6.14 3.78 4.13
C GLN A 46 5.55 3.54 5.50
N ARG A 47 5.95 4.39 6.42
CA ARG A 47 5.42 4.38 7.77
C ARG A 47 3.97 4.84 7.77
N LEU A 48 3.16 4.16 8.58
CA LEU A 48 1.81 4.61 8.91
C LEU A 48 1.84 4.92 10.41
N PRO A 49 1.55 6.15 10.81
CA PRO A 49 1.73 6.56 12.20
C PRO A 49 0.89 5.77 13.19
N GLY A 50 1.48 5.47 14.34
CA GLY A 50 0.80 4.82 15.43
C GLY A 50 0.30 5.81 16.45
N ASN A 51 -0.25 6.91 15.99
CA ASN A 51 -0.65 8.01 16.86
C ASN A 51 -2.05 7.86 17.44
N GLN A 52 -2.76 6.80 17.10
CA GLN A 52 -4.06 6.54 17.66
C GLN A 52 -3.96 5.54 18.79
N GLN A 53 -4.97 5.58 19.65
CA GLN A 53 -5.02 4.69 20.80
C GLN A 53 -4.92 3.24 20.37
N GLY A 54 -4.00 2.49 21.00
CA GLY A 54 -3.79 1.08 20.70
C GLY A 54 -2.79 0.81 19.58
N ARG A 55 -2.24 1.84 18.96
CA ARG A 55 -1.28 1.67 17.87
C ARG A 55 0.15 2.01 18.32
N ARG A 56 0.72 1.14 19.11
CA ARG A 56 2.09 1.35 19.61
C ARG A 56 3.08 1.03 18.52
N GLY A 57 3.98 1.99 18.26
CA GLY A 57 5.01 1.83 17.23
C GLY A 57 4.50 1.97 15.80
N GLY A 58 3.18 2.05 15.60
CA GLY A 58 2.59 2.23 14.29
C GLY A 58 2.72 1.02 13.39
N TYR A 59 2.61 1.28 12.10
CA TYR A 59 2.59 0.24 11.08
C TYR A 59 3.53 0.60 9.96
N ARG A 60 3.90 -0.40 9.16
CA ARG A 60 4.63 -0.19 7.91
C ARG A 60 3.80 -0.76 6.78
N SER A 61 3.68 0.02 5.70
CA SER A 61 3.00 -0.43 4.49
C SER A 61 4.03 -0.68 3.40
N PHE A 62 3.75 -1.67 2.57
CA PHE A 62 4.57 -1.99 1.39
C PHE A 62 3.73 -1.67 0.17
N ILE A 63 4.26 -0.82 -0.69
CA ILE A 63 3.51 -0.19 -1.76
C ILE A 63 4.22 -0.43 -3.08
N PHE A 64 3.45 -0.88 -4.09
CA PHE A 64 3.93 -0.81 -5.47
C PHE A 64 3.71 0.63 -5.90
N TYR A 65 4.80 1.36 -6.04
CA TYR A 65 4.75 2.80 -6.23
C TYR A 65 5.00 3.16 -7.69
N ARG A 66 3.99 3.78 -8.31
CA ARG A 66 4.03 4.27 -9.70
C ARG A 66 4.29 3.16 -10.72
N ILE A 67 3.61 2.03 -10.54
CA ILE A 67 3.58 1.00 -11.57
C ILE A 67 2.49 1.41 -12.56
N ASN A 68 2.90 1.76 -13.80
CA ASN A 68 2.00 2.29 -14.84
C ASN A 68 1.18 3.46 -14.30
N GLU A 69 1.84 4.37 -13.56
CA GLU A 69 1.23 5.56 -12.95
C GLU A 69 0.26 5.26 -11.82
N ASN A 70 0.13 4.01 -11.41
CA ASN A 70 -0.73 3.63 -10.30
C ASN A 70 0.08 3.23 -9.08
N CYS A 71 -0.55 3.32 -7.90
CA CYS A 71 0.04 2.86 -6.65
C CYS A 71 -0.87 1.81 -6.03
N TYR A 72 -0.25 0.77 -5.44
CA TYR A 72 -0.99 -0.34 -4.84
C TYR A 72 -0.43 -0.64 -3.45
N PHE A 73 -1.28 -0.56 -2.44
CA PHE A 73 -0.93 -1.02 -1.11
C PHE A 73 -1.12 -2.53 -1.09
N VAL A 74 -0.03 -3.28 -0.91
CA VAL A 74 -0.07 -4.74 -1.09
C VAL A 74 0.19 -5.52 0.18
N ALA A 75 0.88 -4.95 1.16
CA ALA A 75 1.18 -5.65 2.42
C ALA A 75 1.39 -4.65 3.54
N GLY A 76 1.12 -5.08 4.76
CA GLY A 76 1.35 -4.28 5.94
C GLY A 76 1.84 -5.13 7.09
N ILE A 77 2.60 -4.51 7.99
CA ILE A 77 3.03 -5.16 9.22
C ILE A 77 2.83 -4.21 10.39
N SER A 78 2.60 -4.80 11.57
CA SER A 78 2.53 -4.06 12.81
C SER A 78 3.92 -4.01 13.41
N LYS A 79 4.42 -2.81 13.70
CA LYS A 79 5.77 -2.61 14.19
C LYS A 79 6.03 -3.32 15.53
N ASN A 80 5.00 -3.43 16.37
CA ASN A 80 5.18 -4.10 17.64
C ASN A 80 5.13 -5.63 17.54
N GLN A 81 4.84 -6.17 16.37
CA GLN A 81 4.85 -7.61 16.13
C GLN A 81 6.10 -8.05 15.38
N ARG A 82 6.56 -7.24 14.43
CA ARG A 82 7.83 -7.48 13.74
C ARG A 82 8.28 -6.21 13.02
N ASP A 83 9.59 -6.11 12.80
CA ASP A 83 10.19 -4.90 12.26
C ASP A 83 10.16 -4.81 10.74
N ASN A 84 10.15 -5.95 10.07
CA ASN A 84 10.28 -5.95 8.62
C ASN A 84 9.75 -7.27 8.04
N ILE A 85 9.66 -7.29 6.72
CA ILE A 85 9.35 -8.53 6.01
C ILE A 85 10.64 -9.30 5.77
N THR A 86 10.52 -10.60 5.54
CA THR A 86 11.67 -11.45 5.25
C THR A 86 12.14 -11.24 3.80
N ALA A 87 13.36 -11.69 3.51
CA ALA A 87 13.89 -11.64 2.14
C ALA A 87 13.00 -12.45 1.19
N LYS A 88 12.45 -13.55 1.67
CA LYS A 88 11.56 -14.39 0.86
C LYS A 88 10.26 -13.65 0.54
N GLU A 89 9.69 -12.96 1.52
CA GLU A 89 8.49 -12.16 1.32
C GLU A 89 8.74 -11.02 0.34
N LEU A 90 9.89 -10.35 0.46
CA LEU A 90 10.25 -9.28 -0.47
C LEU A 90 10.41 -9.82 -1.89
N SER A 91 11.03 -10.98 -2.04
CA SER A 91 11.18 -11.62 -3.35
C SER A 91 9.82 -11.90 -3.97
N ALA A 92 8.87 -12.40 -3.17
CA ALA A 92 7.52 -12.66 -3.65
C ALA A 92 6.81 -11.37 -4.08
N LEU A 93 7.01 -10.28 -3.32
CA LEU A 93 6.44 -8.98 -3.70
C LEU A 93 7.04 -8.48 -5.01
N LYS A 94 8.33 -8.68 -5.23
CA LYS A 94 8.98 -8.27 -6.47
C LYS A 94 8.42 -9.03 -7.67
N GLU A 95 8.15 -10.32 -7.52
CA GLU A 95 7.51 -11.10 -8.58
C GLU A 95 6.10 -10.60 -8.85
N LEU A 96 5.35 -10.31 -7.80
CA LEU A 96 3.99 -9.79 -7.95
C LEU A 96 3.99 -8.42 -8.63
N ALA A 97 4.96 -7.56 -8.31
CA ALA A 97 5.08 -6.25 -8.94
C ALA A 97 5.27 -6.39 -10.46
N GLN A 98 6.04 -7.39 -10.89
CA GLN A 98 6.23 -7.66 -12.32
C GLN A 98 4.90 -8.05 -12.98
N GLU A 99 4.06 -8.82 -12.28
CA GLU A 99 2.74 -9.17 -12.79
C GLU A 99 1.84 -7.94 -12.90
N TYR A 100 1.88 -7.05 -11.91
CA TYR A 100 1.08 -5.84 -11.94
C TYR A 100 1.53 -4.90 -13.08
N LEU A 101 2.82 -4.90 -13.40
CA LEU A 101 3.34 -4.08 -14.48
C LEU A 101 2.72 -4.47 -15.83
N LYS A 102 2.32 -5.73 -15.98
CA LYS A 102 1.74 -6.26 -17.21
C LYS A 102 0.23 -6.07 -17.30
N LEU A 103 -0.42 -5.61 -16.22
CA LEU A 103 -1.88 -5.48 -16.23
C LEU A 103 -2.33 -4.41 -17.22
N THR A 104 -3.30 -4.77 -18.05
CA THR A 104 -3.95 -3.81 -18.93
C THR A 104 -5.01 -3.04 -18.15
N THR A 105 -5.46 -1.92 -18.70
CA THR A 105 -6.55 -1.15 -18.09
C THR A 105 -7.78 -2.02 -17.88
N GLN A 106 -8.11 -2.87 -18.85
CA GLN A 106 -9.27 -3.76 -18.75
C GLN A 106 -9.09 -4.76 -17.61
N GLN A 107 -7.89 -5.29 -17.44
CA GLN A 107 -7.62 -6.24 -16.36
C GLN A 107 -7.73 -5.56 -14.99
N ILE A 108 -7.27 -4.32 -14.88
CA ILE A 108 -7.41 -3.56 -13.63
C ILE A 108 -8.90 -3.35 -13.33
N LEU A 109 -9.69 -2.96 -14.32
CA LEU A 109 -11.13 -2.78 -14.12
C LEU A 109 -11.80 -4.07 -13.67
N THR A 110 -11.38 -5.20 -14.22
CA THR A 110 -11.88 -6.51 -13.80
C THR A 110 -11.57 -6.78 -12.33
N GLN A 111 -10.35 -6.47 -11.90
CA GLN A 111 -9.95 -6.67 -10.51
C GLN A 111 -10.75 -5.77 -9.56
N ILE A 112 -11.04 -4.54 -9.97
CA ILE A 112 -11.89 -3.64 -9.19
C ILE A 112 -13.29 -4.23 -9.06
N LYS A 113 -13.86 -4.68 -10.16
CA LYS A 113 -15.21 -5.24 -10.19
C LYS A 113 -15.34 -6.47 -9.30
N ARG A 114 -14.28 -7.30 -9.26
CA ARG A 114 -14.25 -8.51 -8.44
C ARG A 114 -13.91 -8.23 -6.97
N GLY A 115 -13.59 -6.99 -6.61
CA GLY A 115 -13.26 -6.63 -5.24
C GLY A 115 -11.83 -6.97 -4.82
N TYR A 116 -10.95 -7.33 -5.76
CA TYR A 116 -9.54 -7.60 -5.45
C TYR A 116 -8.72 -6.32 -5.37
N PHE A 117 -9.12 -5.27 -6.09
CA PHE A 117 -8.56 -3.93 -5.96
C PHE A 117 -9.64 -2.99 -5.47
N ILE A 118 -9.33 -2.28 -4.39
CA ILE A 118 -10.26 -1.32 -3.79
C ILE A 118 -9.63 0.06 -3.94
N GLU A 119 -10.30 0.94 -4.66
CA GLU A 119 -9.72 2.24 -4.98
C GLU A 119 -9.88 3.24 -3.84
N ILE A 120 -8.83 4.03 -3.64
CA ILE A 120 -8.84 5.15 -2.71
C ILE A 120 -9.08 6.41 -3.53
N PHE A 121 -10.10 7.17 -3.16
CA PHE A 121 -10.51 8.38 -3.90
C PHE A 121 -10.13 9.61 -3.07
N PRO A 122 -9.03 10.31 -3.44
CA PRO A 122 -8.59 11.47 -2.66
C PRO A 122 -9.64 12.56 -2.52
N GLU A 123 -10.49 12.74 -3.51
CA GLU A 123 -11.51 13.79 -3.53
C GLU A 123 -12.62 13.59 -2.50
N VAL A 124 -12.78 12.40 -1.94
CA VAL A 124 -13.78 12.15 -0.90
C VAL A 124 -13.18 12.00 0.49
N ILE A 125 -11.86 12.18 0.63
CA ILE A 125 -11.17 11.99 1.91
C ILE A 125 -11.23 13.23 2.79
N ASN A 126 -11.47 14.40 2.22
CA ASN A 126 -11.36 15.69 2.92
C ASN A 126 -12.60 16.09 3.72
N GLU A 127 -13.40 15.16 4.09
CA GLU A 127 -14.62 15.44 4.85
C GLU A 127 -14.41 15.53 6.34
#